data_e95954642bbcf085492370685b9ac185
#
_entry.id   e95954642bbcf085492370685b9ac185
#
_cell.length_a   1.000
_cell.length_b   1.000
_cell.length_c   1.000
_cell.angle_alpha   90.00
_cell.angle_beta   90.00
_cell.angle_gamma   90.00
#
_symmetry.space_group_name_H-M   'P 1'
#
loop_
_entity.id
_entity.type
_entity.pdbx_description
1 polymer ?
#
loop_
_entity_poly.entity_id
_entity_poly.type
_entity_poly.pdbx_seq_one_letter_code
_entity_poly.pdbx_strand_id
1 'polypeptide(L)'
;RSVYAAEAQPVTLWPSTCCANTSSSALSARPPSFYTDELLEAVDEYVSFVIGEIEDARRTCKSPVLLVEQRIDASEYVDSCFGTADMVIITDRVAHVIDLKLGKGIEVHAEENPQLMIYGLGILNMAEALYDIDTVLMTIFQPRLDNSSTWSVSPEYLKRWGEEILRPAGAQALMGAGNFSAGSWCRFCRARNQCRARAESFLEMAKMEFQQPHCSRTKK
;
A
#
# COMPACT_ATOMS: atom_id res chain seq x y z
N ARG A 1 -12.94 -4.95 16.11
CA ARG A 1 -12.99 -4.14 14.89
C ARG A 1 -12.03 -2.97 15.10
N SER A 2 -10.96 -2.91 14.29
CA SER A 2 -9.94 -1.87 14.40
C SER A 2 -10.54 -0.55 13.93
N VAL A 3 -10.18 0.55 14.58
CA VAL A 3 -10.57 1.92 14.21
C VAL A 3 -10.11 2.22 12.76
N TYR A 4 -9.01 1.60 12.32
CA TYR A 4 -8.51 1.69 10.95
C TYR A 4 -9.40 1.03 9.88
N ALA A 5 -10.16 -0.01 10.24
CA ALA A 5 -11.11 -0.61 9.31
C ALA A 5 -12.38 0.24 9.12
N ALA A 6 -12.67 1.13 10.05
CA ALA A 6 -13.79 2.07 9.94
C ALA A 6 -13.43 3.31 9.10
N GLU A 7 -12.15 3.74 9.12
CA GLU A 7 -11.68 4.87 8.31
C GLU A 7 -11.42 4.50 6.84
N ALA A 8 -11.16 3.21 6.53
CA ALA A 8 -10.95 2.73 5.16
C ALA A 8 -12.27 2.43 4.41
N GLN A 9 -13.39 2.25 5.10
CA GLN A 9 -14.67 1.90 4.48
C GLN A 9 -15.38 3.01 3.67
N PRO A 10 -15.18 4.31 3.92
CA PRO A 10 -15.88 5.34 3.15
C PRO A 10 -15.50 5.43 1.67
N VAL A 11 -14.29 4.99 1.30
CA VAL A 11 -13.81 5.10 -0.09
C VAL A 11 -14.46 4.02 -0.98
N THR A 12 -14.81 2.87 -0.41
CA THR A 12 -15.44 1.76 -1.14
C THR A 12 -16.93 1.96 -1.43
N LEU A 13 -17.56 2.99 -0.83
CA LEU A 13 -19.01 3.28 -1.00
C LEU A 13 -19.30 4.39 -2.00
N TRP A 14 -18.28 4.93 -2.68
CA TRP A 14 -18.52 5.90 -3.75
C TRP A 14 -18.95 5.15 -5.01
N PRO A 15 -20.16 5.36 -5.50
CA PRO A 15 -20.63 4.65 -6.68
C PRO A 15 -19.78 5.05 -7.90
N SER A 16 -19.35 4.04 -8.65
CA SER A 16 -18.56 4.12 -9.89
C SER A 16 -19.16 5.01 -11.00
N THR A 17 -20.17 5.80 -10.70
CA THR A 17 -20.92 6.67 -11.63
C THR A 17 -20.41 8.12 -11.64
N CYS A 18 -19.44 8.51 -10.81
CA CYS A 18 -19.00 9.91 -10.72
C CYS A 18 -18.03 10.37 -11.80
N CYS A 19 -17.47 9.47 -12.62
CA CYS A 19 -16.58 9.89 -13.72
C CYS A 19 -17.27 10.31 -15.01
N ALA A 20 -18.60 10.29 -15.09
CA ALA A 20 -19.34 10.57 -16.32
C ALA A 20 -20.53 11.52 -16.12
N ASN A 21 -20.41 12.63 -15.44
CA ASN A 21 -21.24 13.83 -15.62
C ASN A 21 -21.00 14.81 -14.47
N THR A 22 -20.11 15.75 -14.63
CA THR A 22 -20.01 16.92 -13.78
C THR A 22 -21.13 17.91 -14.12
N SER A 23 -22.34 17.65 -13.68
CA SER A 23 -23.30 18.69 -13.43
C SER A 23 -23.26 19.04 -11.93
N SER A 24 -23.02 20.30 -11.65
CA SER A 24 -22.77 20.89 -10.32
C SER A 24 -23.89 20.77 -9.28
N SER A 25 -24.85 19.87 -9.47
CA SER A 25 -26.00 19.66 -8.57
C SER A 25 -25.92 18.42 -7.68
N ALA A 26 -24.89 17.56 -7.81
CA ALA A 26 -24.77 16.34 -7.02
C ALA A 26 -24.02 16.53 -5.68
N LEU A 27 -23.46 17.70 -5.42
CA LEU A 27 -22.63 18.00 -4.23
C LEU A 27 -23.41 18.48 -3.01
N SER A 28 -24.76 18.46 -3.00
CA SER A 28 -25.56 18.96 -1.87
C SER A 28 -26.00 17.89 -0.87
N ALA A 29 -25.66 16.63 -1.03
CA ALA A 29 -25.92 15.61 -0.03
C ALA A 29 -24.87 15.72 1.09
N ARG A 30 -25.28 16.19 2.27
CA ARG A 30 -24.43 16.23 3.46
C ARG A 30 -23.87 14.81 3.72
N PRO A 31 -22.55 14.64 3.79
CA PRO A 31 -21.97 13.32 4.02
C PRO A 31 -22.43 12.74 5.36
N PRO A 32 -22.52 11.41 5.51
CA PRO A 32 -22.85 10.78 6.79
C PRO A 32 -21.91 11.26 7.90
N SER A 33 -22.35 11.20 9.15
CA SER A 33 -21.67 11.75 10.35
C SER A 33 -20.27 11.22 10.65
N PHE A 34 -19.75 10.30 9.84
CA PHE A 34 -18.38 9.73 9.96
C PHE A 34 -17.32 10.54 9.20
N TYR A 35 -17.72 11.47 8.32
CA TYR A 35 -16.79 12.28 7.55
C TYR A 35 -16.41 13.52 8.34
N THR A 36 -15.12 13.66 8.60
CA THR A 36 -14.55 14.90 9.12
C THR A 36 -14.11 15.77 7.95
N ASP A 37 -14.09 17.09 8.15
CA ASP A 37 -13.61 18.03 7.13
C ASP A 37 -12.18 17.66 6.68
N GLU A 38 -11.31 17.29 7.62
CA GLU A 38 -9.96 16.81 7.35
C GLU A 38 -9.92 15.53 6.45
N LEU A 39 -10.87 14.62 6.63
CA LEU A 39 -10.94 13.44 5.78
C LEU A 39 -11.38 13.80 4.36
N LEU A 40 -12.31 14.76 4.24
CA LEU A 40 -12.77 15.24 2.94
C LEU A 40 -11.63 15.98 2.20
N GLU A 41 -10.88 16.83 2.90
CA GLU A 41 -9.70 17.49 2.34
C GLU A 41 -8.67 16.46 1.83
N ALA A 42 -8.36 15.44 2.63
CA ALA A 42 -7.43 14.38 2.24
C ALA A 42 -7.92 13.58 1.00
N VAL A 43 -9.22 13.37 0.86
CA VAL A 43 -9.80 12.71 -0.33
C VAL A 43 -9.74 13.64 -1.54
N ASP A 44 -10.02 14.93 -1.37
CA ASP A 44 -9.93 15.91 -2.48
C ASP A 44 -8.49 16.06 -2.96
N GLU A 45 -7.50 16.04 -2.07
CA GLU A 45 -6.09 16.02 -2.43
C GLU A 45 -5.71 14.76 -3.23
N TYR A 46 -6.17 13.58 -2.78
CA TYR A 46 -5.95 12.34 -3.52
C TYR A 46 -6.58 12.36 -4.90
N VAL A 47 -7.83 12.81 -5.01
CA VAL A 47 -8.51 12.92 -6.31
C VAL A 47 -7.77 13.88 -7.23
N SER A 48 -7.32 15.02 -6.71
CA SER A 48 -6.54 16.01 -7.47
C SER A 48 -5.21 15.42 -7.95
N PHE A 49 -4.52 14.67 -7.11
CA PHE A 49 -3.29 13.95 -7.46
C PHE A 49 -3.54 12.95 -8.59
N VAL A 50 -4.56 12.07 -8.44
CA VAL A 50 -4.90 11.06 -9.46
C VAL A 50 -5.29 11.70 -10.79
N ILE A 51 -6.03 12.81 -10.76
CA ILE A 51 -6.37 13.55 -12.00
C ILE A 51 -5.10 14.04 -12.69
N GLY A 52 -4.14 14.59 -11.94
CA GLY A 52 -2.84 15.00 -12.48
C GLY A 52 -2.10 13.85 -13.16
N GLU A 53 -2.03 12.67 -12.51
CA GLU A 53 -1.39 11.47 -13.07
C GLU A 53 -2.10 10.97 -14.35
N ILE A 54 -3.43 11.05 -14.39
CA ILE A 54 -4.21 10.73 -15.59
C ILE A 54 -3.91 11.72 -16.73
N GLU A 55 -3.82 13.01 -16.43
CA GLU A 55 -3.50 14.03 -17.44
C GLU A 55 -2.10 13.83 -18.01
N ASP A 56 -1.13 13.49 -17.16
CA ASP A 56 0.23 13.18 -17.57
C ASP A 56 0.29 11.91 -18.44
N ALA A 57 -0.45 10.86 -18.08
CA ALA A 57 -0.58 9.67 -18.90
C ALA A 57 -1.20 9.98 -20.27
N ARG A 58 -2.19 10.87 -20.34
CA ARG A 58 -2.82 11.30 -21.60
C ARG A 58 -1.93 12.12 -22.52
N ARG A 59 -0.85 12.71 -22.00
CA ARG A 59 0.15 13.39 -22.83
C ARG A 59 0.99 12.41 -23.67
N THR A 60 1.18 11.21 -23.16
CA THR A 60 2.00 10.16 -23.80
C THR A 60 1.17 9.09 -24.49
N CYS A 61 -0.02 8.82 -24.02
CA CYS A 61 -0.94 7.79 -24.54
C CYS A 61 -2.33 8.39 -24.79
N LYS A 62 -2.88 8.23 -26.00
CA LYS A 62 -4.19 8.79 -26.38
C LYS A 62 -5.36 8.21 -25.57
N SER A 63 -5.24 6.97 -25.15
CA SER A 63 -6.30 6.23 -24.48
C SER A 63 -5.72 5.36 -23.36
N PRO A 64 -5.22 5.96 -22.26
CA PRO A 64 -4.77 5.18 -21.12
C PRO A 64 -5.94 4.41 -20.52
N VAL A 65 -5.70 3.18 -20.07
CA VAL A 65 -6.69 2.39 -19.32
C VAL A 65 -6.62 2.84 -17.86
N LEU A 66 -7.79 3.14 -17.32
CA LEU A 66 -7.96 3.59 -15.94
C LEU A 66 -8.79 2.57 -15.18
N LEU A 67 -8.25 1.99 -14.13
CA LEU A 67 -8.92 0.99 -13.30
C LEU A 67 -8.94 1.50 -11.85
N VAL A 68 -10.14 1.61 -11.29
CA VAL A 68 -10.37 2.06 -9.91
C VAL A 68 -10.83 0.87 -9.09
N GLU A 69 -10.30 0.71 -7.86
CA GLU A 69 -10.63 -0.40 -6.97
C GLU A 69 -10.44 -1.76 -7.68
N GLN A 70 -9.34 -1.87 -8.43
CA GLN A 70 -9.07 -3.04 -9.25
C GLN A 70 -8.61 -4.21 -8.39
N ARG A 71 -9.34 -5.32 -8.48
CA ARG A 71 -8.87 -6.59 -7.91
C ARG A 71 -7.64 -7.07 -8.69
N ILE A 72 -6.58 -7.27 -7.95
CA ILE A 72 -5.29 -7.75 -8.43
C ILE A 72 -5.13 -9.21 -8.01
N ASP A 73 -4.75 -10.06 -8.94
CA ASP A 73 -4.49 -11.48 -8.71
C ASP A 73 -2.99 -11.78 -8.92
N ALA A 74 -2.34 -12.25 -7.88
CA ALA A 74 -0.95 -12.70 -7.88
C ALA A 74 -0.83 -14.20 -7.53
N SER A 75 -1.90 -14.97 -7.77
CA SER A 75 -1.96 -16.42 -7.46
C SER A 75 -0.94 -17.25 -8.25
N GLU A 76 -0.39 -16.71 -9.32
CA GLU A 76 0.74 -17.33 -10.03
C GLU A 76 1.97 -17.52 -9.13
N TYR A 77 2.19 -16.58 -8.19
CA TYR A 77 3.35 -16.63 -7.28
C TYR A 77 3.00 -17.30 -5.95
N VAL A 78 1.85 -17.02 -5.39
CA VAL A 78 1.41 -17.56 -4.09
C VAL A 78 -0.07 -17.88 -4.16
N ASP A 79 -0.43 -19.12 -3.88
CA ASP A 79 -1.82 -19.57 -3.91
C ASP A 79 -2.74 -18.65 -3.09
N SER A 80 -3.88 -18.28 -3.68
CA SER A 80 -4.86 -17.37 -3.08
C SER A 80 -4.32 -15.97 -2.71
N CYS A 81 -3.23 -15.53 -3.35
CA CYS A 81 -2.70 -14.18 -3.18
C CYS A 81 -3.45 -13.19 -4.07
N PHE A 82 -4.20 -12.30 -3.45
CA PHE A 82 -4.91 -11.22 -4.16
C PHE A 82 -5.00 -9.97 -3.28
N GLY A 83 -5.30 -8.86 -3.89
CA GLY A 83 -5.56 -7.60 -3.23
C GLY A 83 -6.43 -6.70 -4.08
N THR A 84 -6.63 -5.46 -3.66
CA THR A 84 -7.32 -4.43 -4.42
C THR A 84 -6.41 -3.21 -4.47
N ALA A 85 -6.08 -2.75 -5.67
CA ALA A 85 -5.36 -1.52 -5.89
C ALA A 85 -6.36 -0.37 -6.03
N ASP A 86 -6.12 0.75 -5.35
CA ASP A 86 -7.05 1.88 -5.35
C ASP A 86 -7.15 2.51 -6.73
N MET A 87 -6.01 2.70 -7.42
CA MET A 87 -5.96 3.22 -8.78
C MET A 87 -4.85 2.56 -9.59
N VAL A 88 -5.16 2.22 -10.84
CA VAL A 88 -4.19 1.73 -11.83
C VAL A 88 -4.35 2.50 -13.13
N ILE A 89 -3.25 2.98 -13.69
CA ILE A 89 -3.19 3.65 -14.99
C ILE A 89 -2.27 2.84 -15.89
N ILE A 90 -2.79 2.35 -17.03
CA ILE A 90 -1.99 1.59 -17.99
C ILE A 90 -1.92 2.39 -19.28
N THR A 91 -0.71 2.63 -19.73
CA THR A 91 -0.38 3.19 -21.04
C THR A 91 0.26 2.12 -21.92
N ASP A 92 0.69 2.48 -23.12
CA ASP A 92 1.33 1.52 -24.05
C ASP A 92 2.59 0.86 -23.46
N ARG A 93 3.29 1.57 -22.54
CA ARG A 93 4.60 1.14 -22.02
C ARG A 93 4.73 1.20 -20.50
N VAL A 94 3.80 1.86 -19.82
CA VAL A 94 3.88 2.08 -18.37
C VAL A 94 2.63 1.56 -17.69
N ALA A 95 2.82 0.78 -16.64
CA ALA A 95 1.78 0.43 -15.68
C ALA A 95 2.03 1.19 -14.38
N HIS A 96 1.11 2.05 -13.96
CA HIS A 96 1.22 2.84 -12.74
C HIS A 96 0.18 2.37 -11.73
N VAL A 97 0.64 1.94 -10.56
CA VAL A 97 -0.18 1.54 -9.42
C VAL A 97 -0.09 2.63 -8.36
N ILE A 98 -1.23 3.15 -7.92
CA ILE A 98 -1.31 4.18 -6.89
C ILE A 98 -2.14 3.64 -5.72
N ASP A 99 -1.60 3.73 -4.52
CA ASP A 99 -2.23 3.25 -3.30
C ASP A 99 -2.36 4.38 -2.29
N LEU A 100 -3.58 4.63 -1.83
CA LEU A 100 -3.94 5.67 -0.89
C LEU A 100 -3.78 5.19 0.56
N LYS A 101 -3.05 5.93 1.35
CA LYS A 101 -2.89 5.67 2.78
C LYS A 101 -3.42 6.84 3.61
N LEU A 102 -4.62 6.71 4.16
CA LEU A 102 -5.27 7.76 4.97
C LEU A 102 -4.82 7.79 6.44
N GLY A 103 -3.95 6.87 6.86
CA GLY A 103 -3.45 6.82 8.24
C GLY A 103 -2.49 7.97 8.56
N LYS A 104 -2.56 8.50 9.82
CA LYS A 104 -1.68 9.57 10.32
C LYS A 104 -0.41 9.07 11.05
N GLY A 105 -0.23 7.78 11.15
CA GLY A 105 0.70 7.27 12.17
C GLY A 105 2.11 6.96 11.69
N ILE A 106 2.30 6.57 10.45
CA ILE A 106 3.58 6.10 9.91
C ILE A 106 3.66 6.49 8.45
N GLU A 107 4.76 7.14 8.09
CA GLU A 107 5.12 7.38 6.71
C GLU A 107 5.47 6.04 6.03
N VAL A 108 4.95 5.84 4.85
CA VAL A 108 5.16 4.62 4.04
C VAL A 108 5.80 5.03 2.73
N HIS A 109 6.89 4.35 2.36
CA HIS A 109 7.57 4.57 1.11
C HIS A 109 7.16 3.54 0.07
N ALA A 110 7.22 3.94 -1.20
CA ALA A 110 6.94 3.05 -2.33
C ALA A 110 8.10 2.11 -2.63
N GLU A 111 9.35 2.53 -2.36
CA GLU A 111 10.55 1.75 -2.63
C GLU A 111 10.54 0.44 -1.84
N GLU A 112 10.72 -0.66 -2.56
CA GLU A 112 10.71 -2.03 -2.03
C GLU A 112 9.45 -2.37 -1.19
N ASN A 113 8.34 -1.68 -1.42
CA ASN A 113 7.09 -1.94 -0.72
C ASN A 113 6.44 -3.24 -1.21
N PRO A 114 6.35 -4.30 -0.38
CA PRO A 114 5.86 -5.60 -0.83
C PRO A 114 4.41 -5.57 -1.33
N GLN A 115 3.55 -4.71 -0.76
CA GLN A 115 2.16 -4.58 -1.20
C GLN A 115 2.10 -4.07 -2.64
N LEU A 116 2.82 -2.98 -2.93
CA LEU A 116 2.88 -2.41 -4.28
C LEU A 116 3.55 -3.35 -5.28
N MET A 117 4.61 -4.05 -4.85
CA MET A 117 5.30 -5.03 -5.70
C MET A 117 4.37 -6.20 -6.08
N ILE A 118 3.55 -6.70 -5.15
CA ILE A 118 2.52 -7.71 -5.42
C ILE A 118 1.48 -7.16 -6.39
N TYR A 119 1.04 -5.91 -6.21
CA TYR A 119 0.10 -5.27 -7.13
C TYR A 119 0.71 -5.10 -8.52
N GLY A 120 1.96 -4.65 -8.59
CA GLY A 120 2.71 -4.55 -9.86
C GLY A 120 2.78 -5.88 -10.61
N LEU A 121 3.09 -6.99 -9.92
CA LEU A 121 3.10 -8.33 -10.51
C LEU A 121 1.75 -8.73 -11.07
N GLY A 122 0.67 -8.55 -10.30
CA GLY A 122 -0.66 -8.92 -10.77
C GLY A 122 -1.16 -8.05 -11.93
N ILE A 123 -0.76 -6.76 -11.98
CA ILE A 123 -1.05 -5.89 -13.12
C ILE A 123 -0.26 -6.34 -14.35
N LEU A 124 1.02 -6.71 -14.22
CA LEU A 124 1.79 -7.26 -15.33
C LEU A 124 1.12 -8.50 -15.90
N ASN A 125 0.71 -9.47 -15.07
CA ASN A 125 0.00 -10.67 -15.51
C ASN A 125 -1.27 -10.33 -16.31
N MET A 126 -1.98 -9.28 -15.92
CA MET A 126 -3.20 -8.85 -16.59
C MET A 126 -2.93 -8.10 -17.89
N ALA A 127 -1.87 -7.29 -17.93
CA ALA A 127 -1.63 -6.31 -18.98
C ALA A 127 -0.70 -6.82 -20.10
N GLU A 128 0.25 -7.70 -19.81
CA GLU A 128 1.30 -8.13 -20.76
C GLU A 128 0.79 -8.77 -22.06
N ALA A 129 -0.39 -9.36 -22.05
CA ALA A 129 -0.97 -9.91 -23.28
C ALA A 129 -1.42 -8.83 -24.28
N LEU A 130 -1.59 -7.57 -23.80
CA LEU A 130 -2.16 -6.48 -24.59
C LEU A 130 -1.22 -5.26 -24.71
N TYR A 131 -0.28 -5.10 -23.80
CA TYR A 131 0.60 -3.94 -23.68
C TYR A 131 2.08 -4.37 -23.56
N ASP A 132 2.96 -3.62 -24.18
CA ASP A 132 4.41 -3.83 -24.10
C ASP A 132 4.99 -2.99 -22.96
N ILE A 133 4.65 -3.38 -21.71
CA ILE A 133 5.04 -2.66 -20.50
C ILE A 133 6.54 -2.83 -20.29
N ASP A 134 7.26 -1.72 -20.24
CA ASP A 134 8.70 -1.67 -19.92
C ASP A 134 9.00 -1.04 -18.56
N THR A 135 8.00 -0.36 -17.97
CA THR A 135 8.15 0.34 -16.70
C THR A 135 6.92 0.14 -15.82
N VAL A 136 7.15 -0.23 -14.58
CA VAL A 136 6.11 -0.26 -13.55
C VAL A 136 6.39 0.86 -12.55
N LEU A 137 5.47 1.83 -12.47
CA LEU A 137 5.46 2.86 -11.45
C LEU A 137 4.59 2.44 -10.28
N MET A 138 5.06 2.66 -9.09
CA MET A 138 4.36 2.35 -7.85
C MET A 138 4.38 3.56 -6.95
N THR A 139 3.21 4.06 -6.56
CA THR A 139 3.07 5.27 -5.74
C THR A 139 2.27 4.99 -4.48
N ILE A 140 2.80 5.42 -3.35
CA ILE A 140 2.06 5.62 -2.09
C ILE A 140 1.72 7.08 -1.99
N PHE A 141 0.44 7.38 -1.79
CA PHE A 141 -0.04 8.74 -1.54
C PHE A 141 -0.67 8.83 -0.15
N GLN A 142 -0.10 9.70 0.70
CA GLN A 142 -0.53 9.90 2.09
C GLN A 142 -0.84 11.38 2.33
N PRO A 143 -2.02 11.89 1.96
CA PRO A 143 -2.34 13.31 2.06
C PRO A 143 -2.24 13.85 3.48
N ARG A 144 -2.65 13.05 4.48
CA ARG A 144 -2.60 13.46 5.90
C ARG A 144 -1.19 13.53 6.49
N LEU A 145 -0.17 13.16 5.75
CA LEU A 145 1.26 13.23 6.12
C LEU A 145 2.07 14.06 5.12
N ASP A 146 1.40 14.67 4.13
CA ASP A 146 2.05 15.40 3.02
C ASP A 146 3.15 14.54 2.36
N ASN A 147 2.87 13.23 2.23
CA ASN A 147 3.81 12.27 1.65
C ASN A 147 3.30 11.72 0.32
N SER A 148 4.11 11.89 -0.71
CA SER A 148 3.96 11.22 -2.01
C SER A 148 5.28 10.55 -2.36
N SER A 149 5.28 9.23 -2.37
CA SER A 149 6.46 8.43 -2.65
C SER A 149 6.23 7.57 -3.88
N THR A 150 7.07 7.73 -4.91
CA THR A 150 6.98 6.97 -6.16
C THR A 150 8.27 6.20 -6.40
N TRP A 151 8.15 4.97 -6.83
CA TRP A 151 9.25 4.08 -7.21
C TRP A 151 9.00 3.47 -8.57
N SER A 152 10.05 3.42 -9.39
CA SER A 152 10.02 2.92 -10.77
C SER A 152 10.91 1.70 -10.91
N VAL A 153 10.39 0.64 -11.50
CA VAL A 153 11.15 -0.61 -11.76
C VAL A 153 10.79 -1.21 -13.12
N SER A 154 11.67 -2.09 -13.61
CA SER A 154 11.34 -2.87 -14.79
C SER A 154 10.47 -4.09 -14.44
N PRO A 155 9.69 -4.61 -15.40
CA PRO A 155 8.95 -5.86 -15.24
C PRO A 155 9.83 -7.05 -14.84
N GLU A 156 11.04 -7.12 -15.39
CA GLU A 156 11.99 -8.21 -15.10
C GLU A 156 12.46 -8.18 -13.64
N TYR A 157 12.63 -6.98 -13.07
CA TYR A 157 12.96 -6.83 -11.66
C TYR A 157 11.84 -7.39 -10.79
N LEU A 158 10.58 -7.00 -11.04
CA LEU A 158 9.44 -7.48 -10.30
C LEU A 158 9.23 -8.99 -10.43
N LYS A 159 9.32 -9.53 -11.65
CA LYS A 159 9.19 -10.96 -11.88
C LYS A 159 10.25 -11.77 -11.16
N ARG A 160 11.49 -11.32 -11.19
CA ARG A 160 12.57 -11.94 -10.44
C ARG A 160 12.31 -11.92 -8.94
N TRP A 161 11.88 -10.77 -8.40
CA TRP A 161 11.49 -10.67 -6.99
C TRP A 161 10.32 -11.61 -6.66
N GLY A 162 9.34 -11.71 -7.55
CA GLY A 162 8.20 -12.63 -7.42
C GLY A 162 8.66 -14.09 -7.29
N GLU A 163 9.60 -14.52 -8.12
CA GLU A 163 10.12 -15.90 -8.10
C GLU A 163 11.08 -16.16 -6.94
N GLU A 164 12.02 -15.24 -6.68
CA GLU A 164 13.10 -15.49 -5.72
C GLU A 164 12.70 -15.19 -4.27
N ILE A 165 11.75 -14.27 -4.05
CA ILE A 165 11.37 -13.80 -2.70
C ILE A 165 9.92 -14.13 -2.38
N LEU A 166 8.96 -13.67 -3.22
CA LEU A 166 7.55 -13.79 -2.91
C LEU A 166 7.09 -15.25 -2.89
N ARG A 167 7.41 -16.03 -3.92
CA ARG A 167 7.01 -17.44 -4.05
C ARG A 167 7.50 -18.31 -2.88
N PRO A 168 8.80 -18.31 -2.52
CA PRO A 168 9.27 -19.10 -1.37
C PRO A 168 8.72 -18.60 -0.03
N ALA A 169 8.59 -17.28 0.17
CA ALA A 169 8.01 -16.75 1.39
C ALA A 169 6.53 -17.13 1.56
N GLY A 170 5.76 -17.05 0.48
CA GLY A 170 4.36 -17.48 0.46
C GLY A 170 4.19 -18.97 0.73
N ALA A 171 5.02 -19.81 0.11
CA ALA A 171 5.02 -21.26 0.36
C ALA A 171 5.30 -21.58 1.84
N GLN A 172 6.29 -20.92 2.47
CA GLN A 172 6.56 -21.08 3.89
C GLN A 172 5.37 -20.64 4.76
N ALA A 173 4.75 -19.52 4.42
CA ALA A 173 3.60 -19.02 5.17
C ALA A 173 2.40 -19.97 5.08
N LEU A 174 2.11 -20.52 3.90
CA LEU A 174 1.02 -21.49 3.68
C LEU A 174 1.25 -22.82 4.43
N MET A 175 2.49 -23.26 4.54
CA MET A 175 2.85 -24.45 5.31
C MET A 175 2.84 -24.19 6.82
N GLY A 176 2.64 -22.97 7.29
CA GLY A 176 2.81 -22.60 8.69
C GLY A 176 4.26 -22.74 9.16
N ALA A 177 5.20 -22.80 8.21
CA ALA A 177 6.64 -22.89 8.46
C ALA A 177 7.27 -21.49 8.41
N GLY A 178 8.46 -21.37 8.99
CA GLY A 178 9.19 -20.11 8.99
C GLY A 178 9.60 -19.68 10.39
N ASN A 179 10.51 -18.72 10.44
CA ASN A 179 11.01 -18.15 11.69
C ASN A 179 10.24 -16.88 12.04
N PHE A 180 9.76 -16.80 13.27
CA PHE A 180 9.17 -15.57 13.77
C PHE A 180 10.30 -14.62 14.22
N SER A 181 10.26 -13.40 13.71
CA SER A 181 11.16 -12.32 14.16
C SER A 181 10.35 -11.14 14.65
N ALA A 182 10.86 -10.47 15.70
CA ALA A 182 10.25 -9.26 16.20
C ALA A 182 10.75 -8.03 15.41
N GLY A 183 9.83 -7.07 15.17
CA GLY A 183 10.14 -5.85 14.45
C GLY A 183 9.01 -4.84 14.55
N SER A 184 9.09 -3.74 13.79
CA SER A 184 8.08 -2.67 13.75
C SER A 184 6.69 -3.19 13.34
N TRP A 185 6.63 -4.21 12.51
CA TRP A 185 5.40 -4.91 12.10
C TRP A 185 4.63 -5.56 13.24
N CYS A 186 5.29 -5.87 14.39
CA CYS A 186 4.62 -6.41 15.57
C CYS A 186 3.53 -5.49 16.12
N ARG A 187 3.61 -4.19 15.84
CA ARG A 187 2.61 -3.20 16.24
C ARG A 187 1.22 -3.55 15.72
N PHE A 188 1.13 -4.08 14.52
CA PHE A 188 -0.12 -4.41 13.83
C PHE A 188 -0.46 -5.91 13.86
N CYS A 189 0.42 -6.74 14.42
CA CYS A 189 0.24 -8.19 14.46
C CYS A 189 -0.88 -8.58 15.43
N ARG A 190 -1.85 -9.36 14.97
CA ARG A 190 -2.95 -9.87 15.80
C ARG A 190 -2.45 -10.79 16.93
N ALA A 191 -1.37 -11.55 16.68
CA ALA A 191 -0.77 -12.47 17.66
C ALA A 191 0.23 -11.80 18.61
N ARG A 192 0.43 -10.47 18.55
CA ARG A 192 1.48 -9.73 19.27
C ARG A 192 1.54 -10.01 20.77
N ASN A 193 0.39 -10.27 21.41
CA ASN A 193 0.32 -10.50 22.85
C ASN A 193 0.64 -11.94 23.26
N GLN A 194 0.70 -12.88 22.31
CA GLN A 194 0.99 -14.30 22.52
C GLN A 194 2.27 -14.73 21.79
N CYS A 195 2.94 -13.81 21.11
CA CYS A 195 4.11 -14.11 20.29
C CYS A 195 5.38 -14.24 21.17
N ARG A 196 5.94 -15.46 21.21
CA ARG A 196 7.16 -15.76 21.94
C ARG A 196 8.35 -14.99 21.42
N ALA A 197 8.57 -14.91 20.12
CA ALA A 197 9.69 -14.17 19.51
C ALA A 197 9.66 -12.69 19.92
N ARG A 198 8.48 -12.06 20.00
CA ARG A 198 8.32 -10.70 20.47
C ARG A 198 8.67 -10.57 21.96
N ALA A 199 8.22 -11.50 22.81
CA ALA A 199 8.52 -11.49 24.23
C ALA A 199 10.03 -11.65 24.48
N GLU A 200 10.68 -12.57 23.79
CA GLU A 200 12.12 -12.79 23.84
C GLU A 200 12.91 -11.55 23.42
N SER A 201 12.51 -10.85 22.35
CA SER A 201 13.13 -9.61 21.89
C SER A 201 13.06 -8.50 22.96
N PHE A 202 11.92 -8.33 23.64
CA PHE A 202 11.80 -7.37 24.74
C PHE A 202 12.65 -7.73 25.96
N LEU A 203 12.74 -9.02 26.28
CA LEU A 203 13.62 -9.48 27.37
C LEU A 203 15.09 -9.20 27.06
N GLU A 204 15.53 -9.41 25.82
CA GLU A 204 16.90 -9.08 25.42
C GLU A 204 17.19 -7.58 25.51
N MET A 205 16.27 -6.72 25.04
CA MET A 205 16.42 -5.27 25.20
C MET A 205 16.52 -4.85 26.68
N ALA A 206 15.64 -5.40 27.53
CA ALA A 206 15.68 -5.13 28.96
C ALA A 206 17.00 -5.56 29.59
N LYS A 207 17.52 -6.73 29.25
CA LYS A 207 18.83 -7.20 29.74
C LYS A 207 19.94 -6.23 29.33
N MET A 208 19.95 -5.72 28.12
CA MET A 208 20.96 -4.77 27.65
C MET A 208 20.90 -3.45 28.40
N GLU A 209 19.70 -2.93 28.69
CA GLU A 209 19.53 -1.71 29.48
C GLU A 209 20.04 -1.85 30.92
N PHE A 210 19.81 -3.00 31.57
CA PHE A 210 20.27 -3.27 32.94
C PHE A 210 21.76 -3.62 33.04
N GLN A 211 22.41 -3.91 31.93
CA GLN A 211 23.85 -4.18 31.88
C GLN A 211 24.70 -2.90 31.71
N GLN A 212 24.12 -1.75 31.44
CA GLN A 212 24.86 -0.49 31.39
C GLN A 212 25.34 -0.12 32.80
N PRO A 213 26.66 0.17 32.99
CA PRO A 213 27.17 0.53 34.30
C PRO A 213 26.51 1.83 34.76
N HIS A 214 25.87 1.77 35.92
CA HIS A 214 25.32 2.95 36.57
C HIS A 214 26.39 4.03 36.65
N CYS A 215 26.09 5.23 36.18
CA CYS A 215 26.89 6.42 36.37
C CYS A 215 27.29 6.51 37.85
N SER A 216 28.61 6.45 38.12
CA SER A 216 29.16 6.59 39.43
C SER A 216 28.72 7.93 40.01
N ARG A 217 27.92 7.91 41.07
CA ARG A 217 27.64 9.09 41.89
C ARG A 217 29.01 9.60 42.43
N THR A 218 29.51 10.66 41.84
CA THR A 218 30.56 11.45 42.47
C THR A 218 29.97 12.04 43.75
N LYS A 219 30.33 11.44 44.87
CA LYS A 219 30.17 12.08 46.21
C LYS A 219 31.03 13.34 46.24
N LYS A 220 30.37 14.50 46.32
CA LYS A 220 31.00 15.73 46.82
C LYS A 220 30.97 15.74 48.33
#